data_2739e72536764973271c019198643329
#
_entry.id   2739e72536764973271c019198643329
#
_cell.length_a   1.000
_cell.length_b   1.000
_cell.length_c   1.000
_cell.angle_alpha   90.00
_cell.angle_beta   90.00
_cell.angle_gamma   90.00
#
_symmetry.space_group_name_H-M   'P 1'
#
loop_
_entity.id
_entity.type
_entity.pdbx_description
1 polymer ?
#
loop_
_entity_poly.entity_id
_entity_poly.type
_entity_poly.pdbx_seq_one_letter_code
_entity_poly.pdbx_strand_id
1 'polypeptide(L)'
;MELLGDAEALERIGAAEITALTERATQATFYRDDMTREQVEANRRVVGIAADTALSAVANDHQPFAAAFERAFAGYMIATVHAPDDRELDWLMVDPAFHGRGIADRLMRAGMDWLGTDRPMWLNVIQHNDRAIRFYRKYGFEVDHDADIEKIVPHFIMRRMTSEPA
;
A
#
# COMPACT_ATOMS: atom_id res chain seq x y z
N MET A 1 -17.76 -8.33 -4.36
CA MET A 1 -16.63 -7.38 -4.27
C MET A 1 -16.41 -6.73 -5.63
N GLU A 2 -16.45 -5.41 -5.66
CA GLU A 2 -16.23 -4.55 -6.82
C GLU A 2 -14.87 -3.84 -6.68
N LEU A 3 -14.15 -3.67 -7.79
CA LEU A 3 -12.97 -2.81 -7.86
C LEU A 3 -13.30 -1.63 -8.78
N LEU A 4 -13.06 -0.42 -8.30
CA LEU A 4 -13.13 0.83 -9.06
C LEU A 4 -11.75 1.47 -9.11
N GLY A 5 -11.47 2.18 -10.20
CA GLY A 5 -10.21 2.89 -10.39
C GLY A 5 -10.38 4.39 -10.44
N ASP A 6 -9.29 5.08 -10.10
CA ASP A 6 -9.05 6.50 -10.32
C ASP A 6 -10.24 7.43 -9.93
N ALA A 7 -10.68 8.28 -10.84
CA ALA A 7 -11.72 9.28 -10.57
C ALA A 7 -13.05 8.66 -10.12
N GLU A 8 -13.47 7.54 -10.72
CA GLU A 8 -14.71 6.86 -10.35
C GLU A 8 -14.68 6.37 -8.89
N ALA A 9 -13.54 5.84 -8.45
CA ALA A 9 -13.35 5.43 -7.07
C ALA A 9 -13.43 6.63 -6.11
N LEU A 10 -12.75 7.73 -6.41
CA LEU A 10 -12.73 8.92 -5.57
C LEU A 10 -14.09 9.61 -5.46
N GLU A 11 -14.84 9.69 -6.55
CA GLU A 11 -16.20 10.26 -6.53
C GLU A 11 -17.12 9.48 -5.58
N ARG A 12 -16.94 8.17 -5.50
CA ARG A 12 -17.74 7.31 -4.64
C ARG A 12 -17.34 7.35 -3.17
N ILE A 13 -16.03 7.54 -2.87
CA ILE A 13 -15.50 7.41 -1.51
C ILE A 13 -15.55 8.74 -0.75
N GLY A 14 -14.98 9.77 -1.35
CA GLY A 14 -14.66 11.03 -0.66
C GLY A 14 -13.40 10.98 0.20
N ALA A 15 -12.71 12.12 0.28
CA ALA A 15 -11.39 12.23 0.93
C ALA A 15 -11.39 11.81 2.42
N ALA A 16 -12.42 12.18 3.17
CA ALA A 16 -12.52 11.87 4.60
C ALA A 16 -12.55 10.36 4.87
N GLU A 17 -13.21 9.57 4.01
CA GLU A 17 -13.27 8.12 4.16
C GLU A 17 -11.94 7.42 3.85
N ILE A 18 -11.12 7.98 2.95
CA ILE A 18 -9.76 7.48 2.69
C ILE A 18 -8.91 7.61 3.94
N THR A 19 -8.92 8.79 4.58
CA THR A 19 -8.19 9.03 5.83
C THR A 19 -8.71 8.12 6.95
N ALA A 20 -10.03 8.01 7.12
CA ALA A 20 -10.64 7.18 8.15
C ALA A 20 -10.33 5.69 7.97
N LEU A 21 -10.35 5.17 6.74
CA LEU A 21 -9.97 3.79 6.45
C LEU A 21 -8.48 3.57 6.74
N THR A 22 -7.62 4.51 6.35
CA THR A 22 -6.18 4.43 6.60
C THR A 22 -5.89 4.38 8.10
N GLU A 23 -6.55 5.20 8.91
CA GLU A 23 -6.46 5.18 10.37
C GLU A 23 -6.83 3.78 10.91
N ARG A 24 -7.98 3.23 10.52
CA ARG A 24 -8.41 1.90 10.95
C ARG A 24 -7.44 0.79 10.50
N ALA A 25 -6.97 0.85 9.27
CA ALA A 25 -6.06 -0.15 8.69
C ALA A 25 -4.70 -0.19 9.38
N THR A 26 -4.23 0.95 9.87
CA THR A 26 -2.89 1.10 10.45
C THR A 26 -2.87 1.05 11.97
N GLN A 27 -4.03 1.10 12.64
CA GLN A 27 -4.15 1.23 14.09
C GLN A 27 -3.25 0.26 14.87
N ALA A 28 -3.29 -1.03 14.54
CA ALA A 28 -2.52 -2.05 15.25
C ALA A 28 -1.01 -2.03 14.96
N THR A 29 -0.59 -1.36 13.90
CA THR A 29 0.80 -1.32 13.46
C THR A 29 1.48 0.01 13.77
N PHE A 30 0.73 1.12 13.62
CA PHE A 30 1.26 2.47 13.74
C PHE A 30 1.26 3.00 15.18
N TYR A 31 0.48 2.39 16.09
CA TYR A 31 0.25 2.92 17.44
C TYR A 31 0.47 1.84 18.51
N ARG A 32 1.61 1.15 18.42
CA ARG A 32 2.01 0.15 19.42
C ARG A 32 2.53 0.82 20.69
N ASP A 33 2.35 0.17 21.84
CA ASP A 33 2.77 0.69 23.15
C ASP A 33 4.31 0.82 23.28
N ASP A 34 5.09 0.09 22.48
CA ASP A 34 6.55 0.13 22.48
C ASP A 34 7.15 1.20 21.55
N MET A 35 6.32 1.98 20.88
CA MET A 35 6.78 3.06 19.98
C MET A 35 7.06 4.34 20.75
N THR A 36 8.09 5.07 20.30
CA THR A 36 8.38 6.40 20.81
C THR A 36 7.33 7.42 20.37
N ARG A 37 7.22 8.53 21.10
CA ARG A 37 6.32 9.62 20.70
C ARG A 37 6.62 10.14 19.29
N GLU A 38 7.90 10.26 18.93
CA GLU A 38 8.33 10.71 17.62
C GLU A 38 7.87 9.74 16.51
N GLN A 39 7.96 8.43 16.75
CA GLN A 39 7.49 7.40 15.82
C GLN A 39 5.96 7.46 15.63
N VAL A 40 5.22 7.62 16.71
CA VAL A 40 3.75 7.78 16.65
C VAL A 40 3.37 9.03 15.87
N GLU A 41 4.06 10.15 16.10
CA GLU A 41 3.82 11.39 15.36
C GLU A 41 4.18 11.26 13.86
N ALA A 42 5.26 10.54 13.53
CA ALA A 42 5.61 10.24 12.16
C ALA A 42 4.51 9.41 11.45
N ASN A 43 3.98 8.38 12.12
CA ASN A 43 2.88 7.57 11.60
C ASN A 43 1.58 8.38 11.43
N ARG A 44 1.26 9.27 12.36
CA ARG A 44 0.09 10.18 12.21
C ARG A 44 0.21 11.08 10.98
N ARG A 45 1.40 11.57 10.67
CA ARG A 45 1.62 12.35 9.43
C ARG A 45 1.35 11.52 8.19
N VAL A 46 1.78 10.25 8.16
CA VAL A 46 1.48 9.34 7.05
C VAL A 46 -0.04 9.17 6.87
N VAL A 47 -0.78 8.90 7.94
CA VAL A 47 -2.25 8.80 7.88
C VAL A 47 -2.87 10.11 7.39
N GLY A 48 -2.37 11.26 7.87
CA GLY A 48 -2.88 12.58 7.52
C GLY A 48 -2.76 12.95 6.04
N ILE A 49 -1.77 12.39 5.32
CA ILE A 49 -1.58 12.65 3.88
C ILE A 49 -2.29 11.65 2.96
N ALA A 50 -2.95 10.63 3.50
CA ALA A 50 -3.53 9.53 2.70
C ALA A 50 -4.53 10.02 1.64
N ALA A 51 -5.43 10.94 2.00
CA ALA A 51 -6.40 11.49 1.08
C ALA A 51 -5.75 12.35 -0.02
N ASP A 52 -4.80 13.22 0.35
CA ASP A 52 -4.07 14.06 -0.61
C ASP A 52 -3.23 13.20 -1.56
N THR A 53 -2.64 12.11 -1.05
CA THR A 53 -1.90 11.15 -1.89
C THR A 53 -2.81 10.49 -2.91
N ALA A 54 -4.01 10.03 -2.51
CA ALA A 54 -4.98 9.44 -3.42
C ALA A 54 -5.48 10.44 -4.48
N LEU A 55 -5.77 11.69 -4.09
CA LEU A 55 -6.16 12.76 -5.02
C LEU A 55 -5.04 13.05 -6.02
N SER A 56 -3.80 13.12 -5.56
CA SER A 56 -2.64 13.35 -6.43
C SER A 56 -2.41 12.18 -7.37
N ALA A 57 -2.62 10.94 -6.92
CA ALA A 57 -2.49 9.74 -7.74
C ALA A 57 -3.48 9.76 -8.90
N VAL A 58 -4.75 10.07 -8.66
CA VAL A 58 -5.78 10.16 -9.71
C VAL A 58 -5.49 11.22 -10.75
N ALA A 59 -4.79 12.29 -10.37
CA ALA A 59 -4.38 13.36 -11.30
C ALA A 59 -3.10 13.01 -12.08
N ASN A 60 -2.51 11.83 -11.89
CA ASN A 60 -1.20 11.48 -12.42
C ASN A 60 -1.24 10.11 -13.12
N ASP A 61 -1.01 10.09 -14.43
CA ASP A 61 -1.01 8.87 -15.26
C ASP A 61 0.04 7.81 -14.83
N HIS A 62 1.01 8.17 -13.99
CA HIS A 62 2.03 7.28 -13.47
C HIS A 62 1.70 6.71 -12.07
N GLN A 63 0.52 7.02 -11.53
CA GLN A 63 0.08 6.62 -10.20
C GLN A 63 -1.39 6.17 -10.22
N PRO A 64 -1.69 4.92 -10.56
CA PRO A 64 -3.06 4.43 -10.49
C PRO A 64 -3.53 4.35 -9.03
N PHE A 65 -4.78 4.67 -8.83
CA PHE A 65 -5.51 4.44 -7.61
C PHE A 65 -6.60 3.39 -7.87
N ALA A 66 -6.71 2.38 -7.02
CA ALA A 66 -7.81 1.43 -7.09
C ALA A 66 -8.43 1.21 -5.71
N ALA A 67 -9.74 1.15 -5.65
CA ALA A 67 -10.51 0.94 -4.44
C ALA A 67 -11.39 -0.30 -4.53
N ALA A 68 -11.45 -1.05 -3.44
CA ALA A 68 -12.28 -2.22 -3.30
C ALA A 68 -13.53 -1.92 -2.48
N PHE A 69 -14.68 -2.39 -2.97
CA PHE A 69 -15.97 -2.27 -2.30
C PHE A 69 -16.61 -3.64 -2.11
N GLU A 70 -17.15 -3.87 -0.93
CA GLU A 70 -18.09 -4.95 -0.67
C GLU A 70 -19.48 -4.38 -0.36
N ARG A 71 -19.83 -4.23 0.92
CA ARG A 71 -21.01 -3.47 1.36
C ARG A 71 -20.70 -2.01 1.59
N ALA A 72 -19.41 -1.70 1.76
CA ALA A 72 -18.86 -0.38 1.96
C ALA A 72 -17.45 -0.34 1.35
N PHE A 73 -16.80 0.81 1.40
CA PHE A 73 -15.40 0.97 1.07
C PHE A 73 -14.54 0.11 2.00
N ALA A 74 -13.79 -0.82 1.43
CA ALA A 74 -13.13 -1.90 2.17
C ALA A 74 -11.61 -1.86 2.10
N GLY A 75 -11.04 -1.14 1.13
CA GLY A 75 -9.60 -0.99 0.97
C GLY A 75 -9.22 -0.27 -0.31
N TYR A 76 -7.98 0.13 -0.41
CA TYR A 76 -7.43 0.78 -1.60
C TYR A 76 -5.96 0.45 -1.79
N MET A 77 -5.46 0.68 -3.00
CA MET A 77 -4.05 0.65 -3.32
C MET A 77 -3.67 1.84 -4.20
N ILE A 78 -2.41 2.26 -4.07
CA ILE A 78 -1.73 3.16 -4.98
C ILE A 78 -0.43 2.49 -5.39
N ALA A 79 -0.13 2.51 -6.68
CA ALA A 79 1.17 2.11 -7.20
C ALA A 79 1.81 3.31 -7.90
N THR A 80 3.12 3.30 -8.08
CA THR A 80 3.85 4.42 -8.67
C THR A 80 4.94 3.92 -9.61
N VAL A 81 5.04 4.50 -10.79
CA VAL A 81 6.18 4.35 -11.69
C VAL A 81 7.03 5.60 -11.58
N HIS A 82 8.14 5.51 -10.85
CA HIS A 82 9.12 6.60 -10.70
C HIS A 82 10.01 6.73 -11.94
N ALA A 83 10.36 5.58 -12.52
CA ALA A 83 11.13 5.45 -13.75
C ALA A 83 10.80 4.10 -14.43
N PRO A 84 11.22 3.85 -15.69
CA PRO A 84 10.93 2.60 -16.38
C PRO A 84 11.24 1.32 -15.59
N ASP A 85 12.34 1.33 -14.83
CA ASP A 85 12.78 0.21 -13.99
C ASP A 85 12.66 0.49 -12.47
N ASP A 86 11.96 1.56 -12.09
CA ASP A 86 11.70 1.94 -10.70
C ASP A 86 10.19 2.01 -10.46
N ARG A 87 9.64 0.91 -9.93
CA ARG A 87 8.21 0.66 -9.81
C ARG A 87 7.86 0.27 -8.38
N GLU A 88 7.00 1.03 -7.76
CA GLU A 88 6.62 0.88 -6.36
C GLU A 88 5.15 0.50 -6.18
N LEU A 89 4.88 -0.50 -5.35
CA LEU A 89 3.56 -0.69 -4.74
C LEU A 89 3.53 0.16 -3.46
N ASP A 90 3.07 1.39 -3.57
CA ASP A 90 3.26 2.43 -2.54
C ASP A 90 2.27 2.29 -1.38
N TRP A 91 0.97 2.15 -1.66
CA TRP A 91 -0.06 1.99 -0.64
C TRP A 91 -0.89 0.73 -0.88
N LEU A 92 -1.12 -0.03 0.19
CA LEU A 92 -2.05 -1.15 0.21
C LEU A 92 -2.76 -1.18 1.57
N MET A 93 -3.95 -0.63 1.62
CA MET A 93 -4.74 -0.48 2.85
C MET A 93 -6.03 -1.28 2.76
N VAL A 94 -6.31 -2.08 3.80
CA VAL A 94 -7.55 -2.85 3.92
C VAL A 94 -8.11 -2.63 5.31
N ASP A 95 -9.37 -2.24 5.38
CA ASP A 95 -10.09 -2.09 6.64
C ASP A 95 -10.15 -3.44 7.39
N PRO A 96 -9.74 -3.47 8.65
CA PRO A 96 -9.77 -4.70 9.48
C PRO A 96 -11.12 -5.43 9.49
N ALA A 97 -12.22 -4.72 9.38
CA ALA A 97 -13.56 -5.30 9.32
C ALA A 97 -13.77 -6.22 8.10
N PHE A 98 -12.94 -6.10 7.08
CA PHE A 98 -13.00 -6.88 5.84
C PHE A 98 -11.83 -7.84 5.67
N HIS A 99 -11.00 -8.04 6.70
CA HIS A 99 -9.91 -9.01 6.64
C HIS A 99 -10.42 -10.44 6.38
N GLY A 100 -9.61 -11.25 5.69
CA GLY A 100 -9.96 -12.64 5.35
C GLY A 100 -10.92 -12.80 4.17
N ARG A 101 -11.30 -11.71 3.50
CA ARG A 101 -12.24 -11.72 2.36
C ARG A 101 -11.57 -11.62 0.99
N GLY A 102 -10.25 -11.76 0.92
CA GLY A 102 -9.48 -11.71 -0.33
C GLY A 102 -9.30 -10.30 -0.92
N ILE A 103 -9.63 -9.23 -0.17
CA ILE A 103 -9.54 -7.86 -0.67
C ILE A 103 -8.09 -7.46 -0.92
N ALA A 104 -7.19 -7.74 0.04
CA ALA A 104 -5.76 -7.48 -0.12
C ALA A 104 -5.19 -8.19 -1.36
N ASP A 105 -5.59 -9.44 -1.61
CA ASP A 105 -5.14 -10.22 -2.77
C ASP A 105 -5.58 -9.57 -4.08
N ARG A 106 -6.80 -9.06 -4.17
CA ARG A 106 -7.29 -8.40 -5.38
C ARG A 106 -6.62 -7.05 -5.63
N LEU A 107 -6.47 -6.23 -4.60
CA LEU A 107 -5.77 -4.95 -4.70
C LEU A 107 -4.30 -5.15 -5.06
N MET A 108 -3.64 -6.15 -4.44
CA MET A 108 -2.26 -6.51 -4.75
C MET A 108 -2.09 -6.89 -6.22
N ARG A 109 -2.96 -7.77 -6.74
CA ARG A 109 -2.93 -8.17 -8.15
C ARG A 109 -3.17 -6.99 -9.08
N ALA A 110 -4.16 -6.15 -8.79
CA ALA A 110 -4.44 -4.96 -9.60
C ALA A 110 -3.21 -4.03 -9.68
N GLY A 111 -2.52 -3.78 -8.56
CA GLY A 111 -1.30 -2.98 -8.53
C GLY A 111 -0.14 -3.63 -9.31
N MET A 112 0.08 -4.93 -9.11
CA MET A 112 1.12 -5.66 -9.83
C MET A 112 0.86 -5.74 -11.33
N ASP A 113 -0.38 -5.98 -11.74
CA ASP A 113 -0.77 -6.06 -13.16
C ASP A 113 -0.55 -4.70 -13.84
N TRP A 114 -0.89 -3.62 -13.14
CA TRP A 114 -0.64 -2.28 -13.67
C TRP A 114 0.86 -1.93 -13.74
N LEU A 115 1.64 -2.30 -12.72
CA LEU A 115 3.10 -2.10 -12.72
C LEU A 115 3.81 -2.94 -13.77
N GLY A 116 3.21 -4.03 -14.25
CA GLY A 116 3.79 -4.98 -15.17
C GLY A 116 4.56 -6.08 -14.44
N THR A 117 4.00 -7.29 -14.43
CA THR A 117 4.58 -8.44 -13.71
C THR A 117 5.87 -8.97 -14.33
N ASP A 118 6.21 -8.54 -15.53
CA ASP A 118 7.47 -8.77 -16.25
C ASP A 118 8.59 -7.81 -15.86
N ARG A 119 8.32 -6.88 -14.94
CA ARG A 119 9.28 -5.87 -14.47
C ARG A 119 9.60 -6.04 -13.00
N PRO A 120 10.82 -5.65 -12.56
CA PRO A 120 11.12 -5.55 -11.14
C PRO A 120 10.21 -4.53 -10.47
N MET A 121 9.82 -4.81 -9.24
CA MET A 121 9.05 -3.88 -8.42
C MET A 121 9.42 -4.00 -6.94
N TRP A 122 9.13 -2.96 -6.19
CA TRP A 122 9.44 -2.91 -4.78
C TRP A 122 8.29 -2.30 -3.97
N LEU A 123 8.38 -2.45 -2.68
CA LEU A 123 7.52 -1.81 -1.69
C LEU A 123 8.33 -1.54 -0.41
N ASN A 124 7.81 -0.66 0.44
CA ASN A 124 8.32 -0.53 1.78
C ASN A 124 7.30 -1.02 2.82
N VAL A 125 7.77 -1.61 3.91
CA VAL A 125 6.93 -2.14 4.97
C VAL A 125 7.58 -1.91 6.33
N ILE A 126 6.79 -1.55 7.34
CA ILE A 126 7.28 -1.43 8.71
C ILE A 126 7.85 -2.77 9.19
N GLN A 127 9.05 -2.77 9.77
CA GLN A 127 9.79 -3.99 10.14
C GLN A 127 9.03 -4.94 11.06
N HIS A 128 8.22 -4.42 11.97
CA HIS A 128 7.42 -5.23 12.89
C HIS A 128 6.04 -5.64 12.34
N ASN A 129 5.73 -5.34 11.08
CA ASN A 129 4.49 -5.78 10.43
C ASN A 129 4.65 -7.18 9.80
N ASP A 130 4.86 -8.19 10.63
CA ASP A 130 5.05 -9.58 10.19
C ASP A 130 3.91 -10.10 9.31
N ARG A 131 2.68 -9.62 9.54
CA ARG A 131 1.52 -9.99 8.74
C ARG A 131 1.68 -9.52 7.30
N ALA A 132 2.03 -8.25 7.11
CA ALA A 132 2.25 -7.68 5.78
C ALA A 132 3.46 -8.33 5.10
N ILE A 133 4.56 -8.53 5.82
CA ILE A 133 5.77 -9.19 5.29
C ILE A 133 5.43 -10.59 4.77
N ARG A 134 4.71 -11.41 5.55
CA ARG A 134 4.26 -12.73 5.10
C ARG A 134 3.29 -12.66 3.92
N PHE A 135 2.44 -11.64 3.87
CA PHE A 135 1.53 -11.42 2.75
C PHE A 135 2.31 -11.11 1.46
N TYR A 136 3.26 -10.19 1.48
CA TYR A 136 4.05 -9.82 0.31
C TYR A 136 4.94 -10.95 -0.21
N ARG A 137 5.47 -11.80 0.69
CA ARG A 137 6.22 -13.00 0.32
C ARG A 137 5.44 -13.97 -0.57
N LYS A 138 4.12 -14.07 -0.41
CA LYS A 138 3.25 -14.88 -1.28
C LYS A 138 3.28 -14.43 -2.75
N TYR A 139 3.66 -13.18 -2.99
CA TYR A 139 3.75 -12.58 -4.32
C TYR A 139 5.20 -12.48 -4.83
N GLY A 140 6.14 -13.13 -4.15
CA GLY A 140 7.54 -13.17 -4.55
C GLY A 140 8.37 -11.96 -4.14
N PHE A 141 7.88 -11.16 -3.18
CA PHE A 141 8.68 -10.08 -2.59
C PHE A 141 9.55 -10.63 -1.47
N GLU A 142 10.84 -10.30 -1.50
CA GLU A 142 11.80 -10.63 -0.44
C GLU A 142 12.43 -9.37 0.11
N VAL A 143 12.87 -9.43 1.38
CA VAL A 143 13.54 -8.30 2.04
C VAL A 143 14.88 -8.04 1.34
N ASP A 144 15.08 -6.81 0.91
CA ASP A 144 16.36 -6.33 0.41
C ASP A 144 17.20 -5.87 1.61
N HIS A 145 18.14 -6.70 2.01
CA HIS A 145 19.04 -6.43 3.16
C HIS A 145 20.13 -5.41 2.84
N ASP A 146 20.35 -5.11 1.55
CA ASP A 146 21.34 -4.13 1.11
C ASP A 146 20.72 -2.73 0.91
N ALA A 147 19.39 -2.64 0.99
CA ALA A 147 18.70 -1.36 0.89
C ALA A 147 18.87 -0.55 2.19
N ASP A 148 19.53 0.59 2.05
CA ASP A 148 19.65 1.58 3.12
C ASP A 148 18.45 2.53 3.08
N ILE A 149 17.60 2.45 4.10
CA ILE A 149 16.41 3.28 4.23
C ILE A 149 16.37 3.91 5.63
N GLU A 150 16.65 5.20 5.68
CA GLU A 150 16.61 5.96 6.92
C GLU A 150 15.20 6.52 7.15
N LYS A 151 14.47 5.94 8.11
CA LYS A 151 13.13 6.39 8.54
C LYS A 151 13.02 6.41 10.06
N ILE A 152 12.25 7.37 10.58
CA ILE A 152 11.94 7.47 12.03
C ILE A 152 11.33 6.16 12.55
N VAL A 153 10.43 5.56 11.79
CA VAL A 153 9.92 4.22 12.03
C VAL A 153 10.68 3.25 11.13
N PRO A 154 11.38 2.24 11.68
CA PRO A 154 12.15 1.30 10.87
C PRO A 154 11.29 0.56 9.85
N HIS A 155 11.75 0.54 8.60
CA HIS A 155 11.10 -0.16 7.48
C HIS A 155 12.07 -1.13 6.83
N PHE A 156 11.52 -2.13 6.13
CA PHE A 156 12.22 -2.88 5.11
C PHE A 156 11.79 -2.41 3.72
N ILE A 157 12.72 -2.41 2.79
CA ILE A 157 12.41 -2.49 1.38
C ILE A 157 12.24 -3.97 1.04
N MET A 158 11.16 -4.32 0.36
CA MET A 158 10.99 -5.65 -0.21
C MET A 158 10.96 -5.53 -1.73
N ARG A 159 11.70 -6.41 -2.41
CA ARG A 159 11.80 -6.42 -3.87
C ARG A 159 11.25 -7.72 -4.44
N ARG A 160 10.59 -7.59 -5.57
CA ARG A 160 10.24 -8.70 -6.43
C ARG A 160 11.02 -8.54 -7.73
N MET A 161 11.90 -9.49 -7.97
CA MET A 161 12.61 -9.59 -9.24
C MET A 161 11.76 -10.31 -10.28
N THR A 162 11.97 -10.03 -11.54
CA THR A 162 11.36 -10.84 -12.61
C THR A 162 11.94 -12.25 -12.55
N SER A 163 11.12 -13.27 -12.75
CA SER A 163 11.65 -14.57 -13.12
C SER A 163 12.34 -14.40 -14.46
N GLU A 164 13.64 -14.70 -14.55
CA GLU A 164 14.28 -14.82 -15.86
C GLU A 164 13.48 -15.80 -16.70
N PRO A 165 13.16 -15.46 -17.96
CA PRO A 165 12.60 -16.47 -18.85
C PRO A 165 13.63 -17.58 -18.97
N ALA A 166 13.20 -18.79 -18.62
CA ALA A 166 13.99 -20.00 -18.76
C ALA A 166 14.30 -20.27 -20.24
#